data_d49e330c0f7113b84b51f2dce424f3a0
#
_entry.id   d49e330c0f7113b84b51f2dce424f3a0
#
_cell.length_a   1.000
_cell.length_b   1.000
_cell.length_c   1.000
_cell.angle_alpha   90.00
_cell.angle_beta   90.00
_cell.angle_gamma   90.00
#
_symmetry.space_group_name_H-M   'P 1'
#
loop_
_entity.id
_entity.type
_entity.pdbx_description
1 polymer ?
#
loop_
_entity_poly.entity_id
_entity_poly.type
_entity_poly.pdbx_seq_one_letter_code
_entity_poly.pdbx_strand_id
1 'polypeptide(L)'
;MATPEKHGLAKQFTQLIILSGLASFLLLGFLQVVLNKGLRLYFDQPEVQTKASQYQVNELQNYITENSLSSTDIKKLTDWTRSHRYNLLELYRDQKLIYSSYAPRHYYKNNDPEAPKLTDSHQHGPFYDWSPVYTLNFSDGEITALLYYNGFDACYSTGCDLLLIICLASFPLFFLWGSRGIVKYIVQLSE
;
A
#
# COMPACT_ATOMS: atom_id res chain seq x y z
N MET A 1 -0.45 59.24 11.62
CA MET A 1 -0.83 58.93 10.23
C MET A 1 -0.29 57.54 9.91
N ALA A 2 -1.12 56.49 9.94
CA ALA A 2 -0.72 55.15 9.55
C ALA A 2 -0.60 55.11 8.03
N THR A 3 0.54 54.76 7.52
CA THR A 3 0.83 54.69 6.10
C THR A 3 -0.03 53.61 5.45
N PRO A 4 -0.88 53.93 4.47
CA PRO A 4 -1.80 52.96 3.83
C PRO A 4 -1.09 51.84 3.09
N GLU A 5 0.19 51.94 2.81
CA GLU A 5 1.01 50.95 2.08
C GLU A 5 1.30 49.67 2.84
N LYS A 6 1.48 49.73 4.17
CA LYS A 6 1.81 48.51 4.96
C LYS A 6 0.67 47.50 5.00
N HIS A 7 -0.59 47.96 4.98
CA HIS A 7 -1.75 47.05 4.96
C HIS A 7 -1.94 46.36 3.60
N GLY A 8 -1.55 47.01 2.52
CA GLY A 8 -1.62 46.44 1.16
C GLY A 8 -0.65 45.27 0.97
N LEU A 9 0.59 45.41 1.44
CA LEU A 9 1.65 44.43 1.28
C LEU A 9 1.36 43.16 2.13
N ALA A 10 0.96 43.32 3.41
CA ALA A 10 0.58 42.22 4.26
C ALA A 10 -0.57 41.39 3.68
N LYS A 11 -1.58 42.06 3.13
CA LYS A 11 -2.71 41.43 2.44
C LYS A 11 -2.25 40.60 1.24
N GLN A 12 -1.34 41.14 0.41
CA GLN A 12 -0.81 40.45 -0.76
C GLN A 12 -0.01 39.21 -0.39
N PHE A 13 0.82 39.26 0.65
CA PHE A 13 1.55 38.09 1.16
C PHE A 13 0.60 37.04 1.73
N THR A 14 -0.41 37.44 2.48
CA THR A 14 -1.42 36.51 3.02
C THR A 14 -2.17 35.81 1.89
N GLN A 15 -2.60 36.57 0.86
CA GLN A 15 -3.25 36.01 -0.31
C GLN A 15 -2.32 35.02 -1.07
N LEU A 16 -1.04 35.34 -1.20
CA LEU A 16 -0.07 34.48 -1.85
C LEU A 16 0.13 33.16 -1.09
N ILE A 17 0.22 33.22 0.24
CA ILE A 17 0.32 32.02 1.08
C ILE A 17 -0.90 31.12 0.88
N ILE A 18 -2.10 31.69 0.97
CA ILE A 18 -3.37 30.96 0.79
C ILE A 18 -3.43 30.34 -0.62
N LEU A 19 -3.11 31.13 -1.66
CA LEU A 19 -3.15 30.64 -3.05
C LEU A 19 -2.13 29.53 -3.29
N SER A 20 -0.90 29.66 -2.77
CA SER A 20 0.13 28.63 -2.87
C SER A 20 -0.26 27.35 -2.16
N GLY A 21 -0.87 27.46 -0.97
CA GLY A 21 -1.41 26.32 -0.24
C GLY A 21 -2.53 25.63 -1.00
N LEU A 22 -3.48 26.40 -1.54
CA LEU A 22 -4.59 25.86 -2.34
C LEU A 22 -4.08 25.16 -3.61
N ALA A 23 -3.13 25.77 -4.32
CA ALA A 23 -2.52 25.16 -5.52
C ALA A 23 -1.80 23.85 -5.20
N SER A 24 -1.03 23.78 -4.10
CA SER A 24 -0.37 22.57 -3.66
C SER A 24 -1.37 21.47 -3.29
N PHE A 25 -2.46 21.83 -2.61
CA PHE A 25 -3.52 20.90 -2.24
C PHE A 25 -4.28 20.34 -3.45
N LEU A 26 -4.58 21.19 -4.43
CA LEU A 26 -5.22 20.76 -5.69
C LEU A 26 -4.29 19.85 -6.50
N LEU A 27 -2.99 20.16 -6.52
CA LEU A 27 -1.99 19.31 -7.15
C LEU A 27 -1.95 17.92 -6.48
N LEU A 28 -1.95 17.86 -5.16
CA LEU A 28 -1.99 16.60 -4.41
C LEU A 28 -3.23 15.77 -4.78
N GLY A 29 -4.42 16.39 -4.75
CA GLY A 29 -5.66 15.70 -5.10
C GLY A 29 -5.66 15.16 -6.53
N PHE A 30 -5.17 15.95 -7.49
CA PHE A 30 -5.03 15.52 -8.87
C PHE A 30 -4.07 14.33 -9.01
N LEU A 31 -2.88 14.41 -8.44
CA LEU A 31 -1.88 13.34 -8.47
C LEU A 31 -2.38 12.07 -7.79
N GLN A 32 -3.14 12.19 -6.69
CA GLN A 32 -3.74 11.06 -6.00
C GLN A 32 -4.78 10.32 -6.87
N VAL A 33 -5.60 11.05 -7.61
CA VAL A 33 -6.54 10.45 -8.57
C VAL A 33 -5.80 9.74 -9.70
N VAL A 34 -4.74 10.34 -10.24
CA VAL A 34 -3.91 9.74 -11.29
C VAL A 34 -3.22 8.47 -10.79
N LEU A 35 -2.63 8.51 -9.59
CA LEU A 35 -1.98 7.35 -8.96
C LEU A 35 -2.99 6.21 -8.77
N ASN A 36 -4.15 6.50 -8.17
CA ASN A 36 -5.19 5.49 -7.93
C ASN A 36 -5.65 4.82 -9.24
N LYS A 37 -5.98 5.61 -10.26
CA LYS A 37 -6.41 5.08 -11.55
C LYS A 37 -5.30 4.29 -12.25
N GLY A 38 -4.06 4.81 -12.23
CA GLY A 38 -2.92 4.15 -12.85
C GLY A 38 -2.61 2.80 -12.20
N LEU A 39 -2.60 2.74 -10.86
CA LEU A 39 -2.38 1.50 -10.13
C LEU A 39 -3.52 0.49 -10.34
N ARG A 40 -4.79 0.93 -10.36
CA ARG A 40 -5.90 0.03 -10.68
C ARG A 40 -5.75 -0.59 -12.07
N LEU A 41 -5.53 0.22 -13.09
CA LEU A 41 -5.32 -0.28 -14.46
C LEU A 41 -4.15 -1.26 -14.57
N TYR A 42 -3.10 -1.07 -13.78
CA TYR A 42 -1.94 -1.96 -13.75
C TYR A 42 -2.24 -3.25 -13.01
N PHE A 43 -2.79 -3.19 -11.81
CA PHE A 43 -3.06 -4.37 -10.97
C PHE A 43 -4.34 -5.11 -11.35
N ASP A 44 -5.24 -4.56 -12.16
CA ASP A 44 -6.39 -5.28 -12.72
C ASP A 44 -5.97 -6.27 -13.83
N GLN A 45 -4.69 -6.23 -14.25
CA GLN A 45 -4.17 -7.19 -15.23
C GLN A 45 -3.86 -8.55 -14.56
N PRO A 46 -4.48 -9.67 -15.01
CA PRO A 46 -4.27 -10.98 -14.38
C PRO A 46 -2.81 -11.44 -14.38
N GLU A 47 -2.05 -11.10 -15.44
CA GLU A 47 -0.63 -11.46 -15.55
C GLU A 47 0.23 -10.76 -14.49
N VAL A 48 -0.07 -9.50 -14.18
CA VAL A 48 0.64 -8.72 -13.15
C VAL A 48 0.39 -9.34 -11.77
N GLN A 49 -0.86 -9.65 -11.48
CA GLN A 49 -1.28 -10.29 -10.24
C GLN A 49 -0.61 -11.66 -10.05
N THR A 50 -0.62 -12.49 -11.10
CA THR A 50 -0.01 -13.82 -11.05
C THR A 50 1.51 -13.74 -10.82
N LYS A 51 2.22 -12.86 -11.53
CA LYS A 51 3.66 -12.66 -11.35
C LYS A 51 4.01 -12.13 -9.96
N ALA A 52 3.24 -11.18 -9.45
CA ALA A 52 3.45 -10.62 -8.14
C ALA A 52 3.23 -11.67 -7.03
N SER A 53 2.16 -12.45 -7.13
CA SER A 53 1.88 -13.55 -6.20
C SER A 53 2.95 -14.66 -6.28
N GLN A 54 3.41 -15.01 -7.48
CA GLN A 54 4.48 -16.00 -7.66
C GLN A 54 5.80 -15.57 -7.00
N TYR A 55 6.14 -14.28 -7.10
CA TYR A 55 7.32 -13.74 -6.41
C TYR A 55 7.21 -13.93 -4.89
N GLN A 56 6.06 -13.60 -4.31
CA GLN A 56 5.81 -13.73 -2.87
C GLN A 56 5.82 -15.20 -2.40
N VAL A 57 5.30 -16.11 -3.23
CA VAL A 57 5.34 -17.55 -2.96
C VAL A 57 6.78 -18.05 -2.93
N ASN A 58 7.61 -17.63 -3.89
CA ASN A 58 9.02 -18.01 -3.91
C ASN A 58 9.78 -17.49 -2.69
N GLU A 59 9.48 -16.26 -2.24
CA GLU A 59 10.05 -15.67 -1.05
C GLU A 59 9.64 -16.44 0.22
N LEU A 60 8.35 -16.81 0.31
CA LEU A 60 7.86 -17.65 1.41
C LEU A 60 8.51 -19.04 1.38
N GLN A 61 8.65 -19.67 0.21
CA GLN A 61 9.31 -20.97 0.09
C GLN A 61 10.78 -20.93 0.53
N ASN A 62 11.50 -19.86 0.15
CA ASN A 62 12.88 -19.66 0.60
C ASN A 62 12.94 -19.53 2.13
N TYR A 63 12.05 -18.72 2.72
CA TYR A 63 11.96 -18.56 4.17
C TYR A 63 11.66 -19.90 4.89
N ILE A 64 10.74 -20.70 4.35
CA ILE A 64 10.42 -22.03 4.87
C ILE A 64 11.66 -22.93 4.84
N THR A 65 12.37 -22.95 3.72
CA THR A 65 13.54 -23.80 3.49
C THR A 65 14.71 -23.41 4.39
N GLU A 66 15.05 -22.12 4.43
CA GLU A 66 16.16 -21.59 5.25
C GLU A 66 15.96 -21.81 6.74
N ASN A 67 14.73 -21.78 7.22
CA ASN A 67 14.39 -21.97 8.62
C ASN A 67 13.93 -23.40 8.96
N SER A 68 13.95 -24.33 7.97
CA SER A 68 13.46 -25.70 8.10
C SER A 68 12.10 -25.79 8.80
N LEU A 69 11.14 -24.93 8.35
CA LEU A 69 9.85 -24.79 9.01
C LEU A 69 8.98 -26.03 8.83
N SER A 70 8.30 -26.41 9.91
CA SER A 70 7.13 -27.29 9.87
C SER A 70 5.86 -26.47 9.64
N SER A 71 4.85 -27.07 9.05
CA SER A 71 3.54 -26.41 8.88
C SER A 71 2.85 -26.07 10.22
N THR A 72 3.34 -26.62 11.32
CA THR A 72 2.88 -26.34 12.69
C THR A 72 3.62 -25.16 13.36
N ASP A 73 4.65 -24.60 12.72
CA ASP A 73 5.41 -23.45 13.22
C ASP A 73 4.65 -22.12 13.07
N ILE A 74 3.44 -22.07 13.61
CA ILE A 74 2.48 -20.96 13.47
C ILE A 74 3.09 -19.62 13.84
N LYS A 75 3.91 -19.56 14.88
CA LYS A 75 4.55 -18.32 15.31
C LYS A 75 5.42 -17.72 14.20
N LYS A 76 6.30 -18.52 13.60
CA LYS A 76 7.19 -18.08 12.53
C LYS A 76 6.43 -17.69 11.27
N LEU A 77 5.37 -18.45 10.92
CA LEU A 77 4.47 -18.09 9.81
C LEU A 77 3.74 -16.77 10.08
N THR A 78 3.28 -16.55 11.32
CA THR A 78 2.64 -15.28 11.70
C THR A 78 3.63 -14.12 11.70
N ASP A 79 4.87 -14.32 12.11
CA ASP A 79 5.91 -13.30 12.06
C ASP A 79 6.26 -12.94 10.61
N TRP A 80 6.32 -13.94 9.72
CA TRP A 80 6.51 -13.71 8.28
C TRP A 80 5.34 -12.92 7.67
N THR A 81 4.10 -13.32 7.89
CA THR A 81 2.92 -12.61 7.35
C THR A 81 2.78 -11.20 7.93
N ARG A 82 3.20 -10.98 9.18
CA ARG A 82 3.22 -9.65 9.79
C ARG A 82 4.25 -8.72 9.12
N SER A 83 5.43 -9.24 8.77
CA SER A 83 6.43 -8.47 8.02
C SER A 83 6.01 -8.22 6.56
N HIS A 84 5.17 -9.09 6.02
CA HIS A 84 4.61 -9.02 4.66
C HIS A 84 3.11 -8.69 4.69
N ARG A 85 2.77 -7.57 5.33
CA ARG A 85 1.38 -7.16 5.68
C ARG A 85 0.38 -7.07 4.52
N TYR A 86 0.86 -7.06 3.27
CA TYR A 86 0.02 -7.06 2.07
C TYR A 86 -0.21 -8.46 1.50
N ASN A 87 0.31 -9.49 2.16
CA ASN A 87 0.08 -10.88 1.80
C ASN A 87 -1.00 -11.47 2.70
N LEU A 88 -1.98 -12.10 2.06
CA LEU A 88 -2.94 -12.98 2.73
C LEU A 88 -2.52 -14.42 2.42
N LEU A 89 -2.32 -15.21 3.45
CA LEU A 89 -1.85 -16.59 3.35
C LEU A 89 -2.82 -17.53 4.05
N GLU A 90 -3.24 -18.57 3.34
CA GLU A 90 -3.92 -19.73 3.91
C GLU A 90 -3.18 -21.00 3.53
N LEU A 91 -3.05 -21.91 4.48
CA LEU A 91 -2.41 -23.20 4.29
C LEU A 91 -3.42 -24.32 4.53
N TYR A 92 -3.39 -25.31 3.64
CA TYR A 92 -4.32 -26.44 3.66
C TYR A 92 -3.55 -27.75 3.63
N ARG A 93 -3.94 -28.69 4.51
CA ARG A 93 -3.50 -30.09 4.51
C ARG A 93 -4.72 -30.97 4.29
N ASP A 94 -4.68 -31.86 3.31
CA ASP A 94 -5.80 -32.75 2.98
C ASP A 94 -7.13 -32.00 2.81
N GLN A 95 -7.07 -30.88 2.08
CA GLN A 95 -8.22 -29.98 1.82
C GLN A 95 -8.76 -29.22 3.04
N LYS A 96 -8.15 -29.37 4.22
CA LYS A 96 -8.56 -28.69 5.45
C LYS A 96 -7.64 -27.53 5.77
N LEU A 97 -8.20 -26.40 6.16
CA LEU A 97 -7.46 -25.22 6.59
C LEU A 97 -6.69 -25.52 7.89
N ILE A 98 -5.38 -25.29 7.87
CA ILE A 98 -4.50 -25.45 9.05
C ILE A 98 -3.95 -24.11 9.54
N TYR A 99 -3.87 -23.09 8.67
CA TYR A 99 -3.42 -21.76 9.02
C TYR A 99 -4.10 -20.71 8.12
N SER A 100 -4.49 -19.57 8.71
CA SER A 100 -4.95 -18.39 7.98
C SER A 100 -4.37 -17.12 8.61
N SER A 101 -3.76 -16.26 7.79
CA SER A 101 -3.27 -14.96 8.23
C SER A 101 -4.39 -13.94 8.39
N TYR A 102 -5.53 -14.16 7.75
CA TYR A 102 -6.71 -13.30 7.82
C TYR A 102 -7.46 -13.45 9.15
N ALA A 103 -7.48 -14.66 9.70
CA ALA A 103 -8.12 -14.95 10.96
C ALA A 103 -7.11 -15.49 11.99
N PRO A 104 -6.17 -14.67 12.50
CA PRO A 104 -5.05 -15.11 13.33
C PRO A 104 -5.47 -15.76 14.67
N ARG A 105 -6.75 -15.69 15.03
CA ARG A 105 -7.29 -16.28 16.27
C ARG A 105 -7.84 -17.70 16.09
N HIS A 106 -7.94 -18.19 14.86
CA HIS A 106 -8.51 -19.49 14.55
C HIS A 106 -7.44 -20.39 13.92
N TYR A 107 -6.57 -20.93 14.78
CA TYR A 107 -5.74 -22.05 14.41
C TYR A 107 -6.56 -23.31 14.50
N TYR A 108 -6.77 -23.96 13.38
CA TYR A 108 -7.45 -25.24 13.32
C TYR A 108 -6.44 -26.36 13.53
N LYS A 109 -6.62 -27.17 14.58
CA LYS A 109 -5.79 -28.35 14.79
C LYS A 109 -6.01 -29.34 13.64
N ASN A 110 -4.96 -30.11 13.30
CA ASN A 110 -5.11 -31.22 12.37
C ASN A 110 -6.29 -32.10 12.80
N ASN A 111 -7.25 -32.33 11.86
CA ASN A 111 -8.50 -33.07 12.06
C ASN A 111 -9.63 -32.35 12.81
N ASP A 112 -9.62 -31.03 12.88
CA ASP A 112 -10.79 -30.28 13.32
C ASP A 112 -11.93 -30.47 12.28
N PRO A 113 -13.08 -31.04 12.68
CA PRO A 113 -14.20 -31.28 11.77
C PRO A 113 -14.84 -29.97 11.29
N GLU A 114 -14.68 -28.86 12.00
CA GLU A 114 -15.21 -27.55 11.67
C GLU A 114 -14.23 -26.70 10.83
N ALA A 115 -13.01 -27.23 10.56
CA ALA A 115 -12.07 -26.50 9.73
C ALA A 115 -12.63 -26.26 8.31
N PRO A 116 -12.63 -25.03 7.79
CA PRO A 116 -13.07 -24.73 6.43
C PRO A 116 -12.32 -25.58 5.40
N LYS A 117 -13.02 -26.01 4.37
CA LYS A 117 -12.38 -26.71 3.26
C LYS A 117 -11.86 -25.69 2.24
N LEU A 118 -10.89 -26.12 1.44
CA LEU A 118 -10.32 -25.28 0.37
C LEU A 118 -11.41 -24.76 -0.58
N THR A 119 -12.44 -25.56 -0.88
CA THR A 119 -13.58 -25.16 -1.70
C THR A 119 -14.43 -24.06 -1.08
N ASP A 120 -14.45 -23.93 0.24
CA ASP A 120 -15.28 -22.98 0.95
C ASP A 120 -14.61 -21.60 1.05
N SER A 121 -13.26 -21.53 1.05
CA SER A 121 -12.52 -20.27 1.10
C SER A 121 -12.66 -19.43 -0.15
N HIS A 122 -12.87 -20.05 -1.32
CA HIS A 122 -13.19 -19.33 -2.55
C HIS A 122 -14.57 -18.65 -2.53
N GLN A 123 -15.49 -19.09 -1.66
CA GLN A 123 -16.86 -18.56 -1.61
C GLN A 123 -17.05 -17.47 -0.55
N HIS A 124 -16.27 -17.46 0.54
CA HIS A 124 -16.54 -16.62 1.71
C HIS A 124 -15.31 -15.86 2.25
N GLY A 125 -14.14 -15.98 1.61
CA GLY A 125 -12.90 -15.38 2.07
C GLY A 125 -12.48 -14.14 1.26
N PRO A 126 -11.36 -13.50 1.64
CA PRO A 126 -10.72 -12.45 0.86
C PRO A 126 -10.10 -12.97 -0.44
N PHE A 127 -10.09 -14.30 -0.63
CA PHE A 127 -9.56 -14.96 -1.81
C PHE A 127 -10.68 -15.08 -2.86
N TYR A 128 -10.40 -14.58 -4.05
CA TYR A 128 -11.31 -14.67 -5.18
C TYR A 128 -11.15 -16.01 -5.89
N ASP A 129 -12.15 -16.43 -6.67
CA ASP A 129 -12.16 -17.69 -7.46
C ASP A 129 -10.91 -17.86 -8.36
N TRP A 130 -10.20 -16.76 -8.65
CA TRP A 130 -8.98 -16.75 -9.46
C TRP A 130 -7.68 -16.77 -8.66
N SER A 131 -7.74 -16.83 -7.31
CA SER A 131 -6.52 -16.88 -6.48
C SER A 131 -5.76 -18.17 -6.80
N PRO A 132 -4.50 -18.08 -7.27
CA PRO A 132 -3.76 -19.27 -7.66
C PRO A 132 -3.44 -20.13 -6.44
N VAL A 133 -3.53 -21.44 -6.64
CA VAL A 133 -3.17 -22.45 -5.66
C VAL A 133 -1.71 -22.83 -5.86
N TYR A 134 -0.95 -22.83 -4.79
CA TYR A 134 0.46 -23.18 -4.78
C TYR A 134 0.75 -24.39 -3.89
N THR A 135 1.84 -25.09 -4.18
CA THR A 135 2.37 -26.12 -3.29
C THR A 135 3.65 -25.61 -2.64
N LEU A 136 3.70 -25.65 -1.30
CA LEU A 136 4.87 -25.28 -0.49
C LEU A 136 5.44 -26.51 0.17
N ASN A 137 6.78 -26.61 0.18
CA ASN A 137 7.52 -27.73 0.77
C ASN A 137 7.95 -27.35 2.18
N PHE A 138 7.27 -27.87 3.18
CA PHE A 138 7.64 -27.78 4.58
C PHE A 138 8.48 -28.99 5.02
N SER A 139 9.14 -28.93 6.17
CA SER A 139 9.92 -30.03 6.71
C SER A 139 9.07 -31.27 7.03
N ASP A 140 7.76 -31.09 7.22
CA ASP A 140 6.77 -32.15 7.53
C ASP A 140 5.90 -32.54 6.31
N GLY A 141 6.27 -32.10 5.11
CA GLY A 141 5.65 -32.48 3.85
C GLY A 141 5.13 -31.31 3.01
N GLU A 142 4.49 -31.68 1.91
CA GLU A 142 3.89 -30.73 0.98
C GLU A 142 2.57 -30.18 1.53
N ILE A 143 2.39 -28.87 1.45
CA ILE A 143 1.22 -28.13 1.91
C ILE A 143 0.66 -27.31 0.78
N THR A 144 -0.64 -27.37 0.58
CA THR A 144 -1.36 -26.51 -0.36
C THR A 144 -1.51 -25.12 0.25
N ALA A 145 -1.14 -24.10 -0.50
CA ALA A 145 -1.20 -22.71 -0.07
C ALA A 145 -2.05 -21.87 -1.04
N LEU A 146 -2.92 -21.05 -0.50
CA LEU A 146 -3.48 -19.90 -1.17
C LEU A 146 -2.72 -18.67 -0.71
N LEU A 147 -2.11 -17.95 -1.64
CA LEU A 147 -1.43 -16.70 -1.35
C LEU A 147 -1.98 -15.61 -2.27
N TYR A 148 -2.54 -14.60 -1.66
CA TYR A 148 -2.98 -13.38 -2.33
C TYR A 148 -2.10 -12.22 -1.92
N TYR A 149 -1.46 -11.59 -2.89
CA TYR A 149 -0.67 -10.38 -2.69
C TYR A 149 -1.47 -9.15 -3.11
N ASN A 150 -1.77 -8.28 -2.16
CA ASN A 150 -2.42 -7.00 -2.45
C ASN A 150 -1.38 -5.95 -2.88
N GLY A 151 -0.89 -6.11 -4.10
CA GLY A 151 0.11 -5.21 -4.69
C GLY A 151 -0.41 -3.79 -4.88
N PHE A 152 -1.72 -3.64 -5.11
CA PHE A 152 -2.35 -2.33 -5.20
C PHE A 152 -2.16 -1.54 -3.90
N ASP A 153 -2.55 -2.10 -2.76
CA ASP A 153 -2.44 -1.40 -1.47
C ASP A 153 -0.98 -1.15 -1.08
N ALA A 154 -0.07 -2.09 -1.39
CA ALA A 154 1.36 -1.92 -1.16
C ALA A 154 1.92 -0.71 -1.93
N CYS A 155 1.65 -0.65 -3.23
CA CYS A 155 2.12 0.44 -4.08
C CYS A 155 1.39 1.76 -3.81
N TYR A 156 0.09 1.71 -3.52
CA TYR A 156 -0.71 2.90 -3.21
C TYR A 156 -0.24 3.56 -1.91
N SER A 157 0.01 2.79 -0.87
CA SER A 157 0.53 3.31 0.41
C SER A 157 1.86 4.05 0.20
N THR A 158 2.83 3.39 -0.45
CA THR A 158 4.15 4.01 -0.74
C THR A 158 4.02 5.23 -1.66
N GLY A 159 3.13 5.14 -2.66
CA GLY A 159 2.85 6.24 -3.58
C GLY A 159 2.24 7.46 -2.89
N CYS A 160 1.33 7.25 -1.93
CA CYS A 160 0.75 8.34 -1.14
C CYS A 160 1.79 9.06 -0.29
N ASP A 161 2.74 8.33 0.32
CA ASP A 161 3.83 8.93 1.08
C ASP A 161 4.72 9.81 0.18
N LEU A 162 5.04 9.33 -1.02
CA LEU A 162 5.80 10.09 -2.01
C LEU A 162 5.05 11.35 -2.47
N LEU A 163 3.74 11.24 -2.75
CA LEU A 163 2.91 12.37 -3.14
C LEU A 163 2.83 13.44 -2.06
N LEU A 164 2.82 13.04 -0.78
CA LEU A 164 2.83 13.97 0.33
C LEU A 164 4.13 14.77 0.38
N ILE A 165 5.28 14.12 0.14
CA ILE A 165 6.58 14.79 0.03
C ILE A 165 6.58 15.79 -1.14
N ILE A 166 6.06 15.38 -2.31
CA ILE A 166 5.95 16.26 -3.49
C ILE A 166 5.05 17.48 -3.18
N CYS A 167 3.93 17.26 -2.50
CA CYS A 167 3.04 18.35 -2.09
C CYS A 167 3.74 19.35 -1.16
N LEU A 168 4.45 18.85 -0.13
CA LEU A 168 5.19 19.71 0.78
C LEU A 168 6.29 20.49 0.07
N ALA A 169 6.97 19.90 -0.91
CA ALA A 169 7.99 20.58 -1.72
C ALA A 169 7.39 21.59 -2.71
N SER A 170 6.18 21.33 -3.22
CA SER A 170 5.52 22.22 -4.18
C SER A 170 5.07 23.56 -3.56
N PHE A 171 4.71 23.56 -2.28
CA PHE A 171 4.26 24.77 -1.59
C PHE A 171 5.31 25.92 -1.66
N PRO A 172 6.56 25.74 -1.22
CA PRO A 172 7.58 26.80 -1.34
C PRO A 172 7.86 27.18 -2.79
N LEU A 173 7.76 26.25 -3.74
CA LEU A 173 7.96 26.56 -5.16
C LEU A 173 6.86 27.51 -5.69
N PHE A 174 5.59 27.22 -5.39
CA PHE A 174 4.49 28.11 -5.76
C PHE A 174 4.59 29.47 -5.07
N PHE A 175 4.99 29.47 -3.80
CA PHE A 175 5.20 30.69 -3.04
C PHE A 175 6.33 31.54 -3.65
N LEU A 176 7.48 30.95 -3.94
CA LEU A 176 8.62 31.65 -4.56
C LEU A 176 8.28 32.17 -5.97
N TRP A 177 7.55 31.38 -6.76
CA TRP A 177 7.12 31.81 -8.09
C TRP A 177 6.16 32.98 -8.03
N GLY A 178 5.15 32.92 -7.16
CA GLY A 178 4.17 34.00 -6.97
C GLY A 178 4.78 35.27 -6.35
N SER A 179 5.78 35.14 -5.46
CA SER A 179 6.43 36.26 -4.79
C SER A 179 7.28 37.12 -5.73
N ARG A 180 7.72 36.60 -6.88
CA ARG A 180 8.51 37.32 -7.87
C ARG A 180 7.80 38.59 -8.37
N GLY A 181 6.46 38.55 -8.52
CA GLY A 181 5.66 39.72 -8.90
C GLY A 181 5.70 40.82 -7.81
N ILE A 182 5.58 40.40 -6.54
CA ILE A 182 5.60 41.32 -5.39
C ILE A 182 6.99 41.95 -5.23
N VAL A 183 8.06 41.17 -5.37
CA VAL A 183 9.43 41.66 -5.30
C VAL A 183 9.72 42.69 -6.42
N LYS A 184 9.31 42.41 -7.66
CA LYS A 184 9.46 43.39 -8.74
C LYS A 184 8.74 44.72 -8.46
N TYR A 185 7.53 44.63 -7.91
CA TYR A 185 6.75 45.80 -7.53
C TYR A 185 7.44 46.65 -6.44
N ILE A 186 8.02 45.98 -5.40
CA ILE A 186 8.75 46.63 -4.33
C ILE A 186 10.00 47.35 -4.89
N VAL A 187 10.74 46.69 -5.77
CA VAL A 187 11.94 47.28 -6.40
C VAL A 187 11.58 48.52 -7.21
N GLN A 188 10.49 48.46 -8.00
CA GLN A 188 10.03 49.62 -8.80
C GLN A 188 9.58 50.82 -7.95
N LEU A 189 9.11 50.59 -6.72
CA LEU A 189 8.72 51.65 -5.78
C LEU A 189 9.92 52.27 -5.03
N SER A 190 11.08 51.60 -5.07
CA SER A 190 12.30 52.04 -4.41
C SER A 190 13.24 52.84 -5.29
N GLU A 191 12.98 52.88 -6.61
CA GLU A 191 13.64 53.72 -7.60
C GLU A 191 12.87 55.04 -7.76
#